data_544688ae49858ebbc14b6df15294c687
#
_entry.id   544688ae49858ebbc14b6df15294c687
#
_cell.length_a   1.000
_cell.length_b   1.000
_cell.length_c   1.000
_cell.angle_alpha   90.00
_cell.angle_beta   90.00
_cell.angle_gamma   90.00
#
_symmetry.space_group_name_H-M   'P 1'
#
loop_
_entity.id
_entity.type
_entity.pdbx_description
1 polymer ?
#
loop_
_entity_poly.entity_id
_entity_poly.type
_entity_poly.pdbx_seq_one_letter_code
_entity_poly.pdbx_strand_id
1 'polypeptide(L)'
;VGLPLSTYFSGPKIKWLIKQVDGLHAAIEKGEVLFGNMDAWLMWWLSGGPDGGLHMTDVSNASRTMLMNIETLAWDPEMLSAMDLSDKILPEIRSSSEVYGYTAPDGVFGEKIPLAGILGDQQAALFGQACFTPGEAKNTYGTGCFLLMNTGEQMVHSTQGLLTTPAYRIGGHPPVYALEGSIAIAGSLIQWVRDNLGLIAASEEIESLAHTVDDNGGIYFVPAFSGLFAPHWRSDARGVITGLTHYINKGHIARAALEASAFQTKEIFEAMEKDSGIQLKALKVDGGMVANDLLMQFQSDILDLPVICPKNGETTVLGAAYAAGLAVGFWSDLQELRRHWEIAHQWDSRMGEEERRRLYDGWMKAVYKSYA
;
A
#
# COMPACT_ATOMS: atom_id res chain seq x y z
N VAL A 1 9.07 11.87 10.27
CA VAL A 1 8.49 11.67 8.91
C VAL A 1 7.80 10.31 8.72
N GLY A 2 7.83 9.40 9.71
CA GLY A 2 7.14 8.10 9.66
C GLY A 2 7.72 7.06 8.69
N LEU A 3 8.83 7.35 8.04
CA LEU A 3 9.44 6.54 6.99
C LEU A 3 10.90 6.22 7.31
N PRO A 4 11.43 5.03 6.94
CA PRO A 4 12.86 4.74 6.99
C PRO A 4 13.60 5.50 5.89
N LEU A 5 14.90 5.70 6.08
CA LEU A 5 15.75 6.29 5.05
C LEU A 5 15.84 5.33 3.84
N SER A 6 15.29 5.75 2.71
CA SER A 6 15.27 4.95 1.49
C SER A 6 15.22 5.82 0.23
N THR A 7 15.89 5.39 -0.82
CA THR A 7 15.81 6.00 -2.16
C THR A 7 14.47 5.74 -2.86
N TYR A 8 13.59 4.97 -2.24
CA TYR A 8 12.21 4.77 -2.72
C TYR A 8 11.41 6.07 -2.70
N PHE A 9 11.63 6.93 -1.69
CA PHE A 9 10.89 8.17 -1.48
C PHE A 9 11.47 9.36 -2.27
N SER A 10 10.70 10.46 -2.35
CA SER A 10 11.00 11.59 -3.25
C SER A 10 12.22 12.41 -2.83
N GLY A 11 12.42 12.70 -1.53
CA GLY A 11 13.49 13.58 -1.06
C GLY A 11 14.89 13.19 -1.55
N PRO A 12 15.35 11.93 -1.39
CA PRO A 12 16.63 11.49 -1.93
C PRO A 12 16.74 11.59 -3.45
N LYS A 13 15.63 11.40 -4.19
CA LYS A 13 15.59 11.53 -5.65
C LYS A 13 15.74 12.99 -6.08
N ILE A 14 15.08 13.93 -5.39
CA ILE A 14 15.23 15.37 -5.64
C ILE A 14 16.67 15.78 -5.42
N LYS A 15 17.27 15.40 -4.27
CA LYS A 15 18.67 15.67 -3.98
C LYS A 15 19.63 15.12 -5.05
N TRP A 16 19.34 13.92 -5.55
CA TRP A 16 20.11 13.32 -6.63
C TRP A 16 19.97 14.11 -7.93
N LEU A 17 18.74 14.50 -8.33
CA LEU A 17 18.47 15.29 -9.53
C LEU A 17 19.20 16.64 -9.50
N ILE A 18 19.18 17.35 -8.36
CA ILE A 18 19.86 18.63 -8.21
C ILE A 18 21.37 18.51 -8.45
N LYS A 19 21.96 17.36 -8.07
CA LYS A 19 23.39 17.07 -8.28
C LYS A 19 23.73 16.64 -9.71
N GLN A 20 22.78 16.02 -10.43
CA GLN A 20 23.04 15.44 -11.75
C GLN A 20 22.66 16.36 -12.92
N VAL A 21 21.76 17.31 -12.69
CA VAL A 21 21.26 18.20 -13.74
C VAL A 21 21.93 19.56 -13.63
N ASP A 22 22.76 19.87 -14.62
CA ASP A 22 23.49 21.16 -14.68
C ASP A 22 22.50 22.34 -14.71
N GLY A 23 22.78 23.34 -13.87
CA GLY A 23 21.97 24.54 -13.78
C GLY A 23 20.68 24.41 -12.97
N LEU A 24 20.26 23.22 -12.55
CA LEU A 24 19.02 23.02 -11.81
C LEU A 24 18.99 23.79 -10.49
N HIS A 25 20.10 23.79 -9.72
CA HIS A 25 20.19 24.55 -8.48
C HIS A 25 19.96 26.07 -8.73
N ALA A 26 20.58 26.62 -9.76
CA ALA A 26 20.43 28.03 -10.11
C ALA A 26 18.99 28.38 -10.56
N ALA A 27 18.34 27.46 -11.27
CA ALA A 27 16.94 27.61 -11.67
C ALA A 27 15.98 27.56 -10.45
N ILE A 28 16.28 26.70 -9.47
CA ILE A 28 15.53 26.65 -8.20
C ILE A 28 15.63 27.99 -7.48
N GLU A 29 16.82 28.54 -7.33
CA GLU A 29 17.02 29.83 -6.65
C GLU A 29 16.30 31.00 -7.36
N LYS A 30 16.11 30.92 -8.67
CA LYS A 30 15.33 31.89 -9.44
C LYS A 30 13.82 31.67 -9.39
N GLY A 31 13.35 30.55 -8.79
CA GLY A 31 11.93 30.20 -8.75
C GLY A 31 11.38 29.69 -10.11
N GLU A 32 12.26 29.16 -10.96
CA GLU A 32 11.89 28.66 -12.30
C GLU A 32 11.54 27.15 -12.28
N VAL A 33 11.60 26.52 -11.10
CA VAL A 33 11.39 25.06 -10.94
C VAL A 33 10.41 24.80 -9.80
N LEU A 34 9.47 23.90 -10.07
CA LEU A 34 8.56 23.35 -9.07
C LEU A 34 8.77 21.83 -8.98
N PHE A 35 8.63 21.30 -7.78
CA PHE A 35 8.57 19.87 -7.54
C PHE A 35 7.11 19.43 -7.36
N GLY A 36 6.78 18.26 -7.87
CA GLY A 36 5.50 17.60 -7.60
C GLY A 36 5.60 16.09 -7.78
N ASN A 37 4.91 15.35 -6.93
CA ASN A 37 4.51 13.99 -7.26
C ASN A 37 3.41 14.06 -8.35
N MET A 38 2.90 12.92 -8.79
CA MET A 38 1.92 12.86 -9.90
C MET A 38 0.63 13.64 -9.60
N ASP A 39 0.20 13.66 -8.36
CA ASP A 39 -0.95 14.44 -7.89
C ASP A 39 -0.75 15.95 -8.09
N ALA A 40 0.38 16.49 -7.62
CA ALA A 40 0.70 17.92 -7.78
C ALA A 40 0.86 18.31 -9.25
N TRP A 41 1.45 17.41 -10.08
CA TRP A 41 1.57 17.63 -11.52
C TRP A 41 0.20 17.66 -12.22
N LEU A 42 -0.70 16.73 -11.86
CA LEU A 42 -2.07 16.73 -12.40
C LEU A 42 -2.85 17.96 -11.98
N MET A 43 -2.79 18.33 -10.69
CA MET A 43 -3.45 19.52 -10.17
C MET A 43 -2.98 20.80 -10.89
N TRP A 44 -1.67 20.93 -11.07
CA TRP A 44 -1.06 22.04 -11.81
C TRP A 44 -1.66 22.17 -13.22
N TRP A 45 -1.62 21.09 -14.00
CA TRP A 45 -2.07 21.14 -15.39
C TRP A 45 -3.59 21.25 -15.53
N LEU A 46 -4.37 20.59 -14.69
CA LEU A 46 -5.82 20.65 -14.76
C LEU A 46 -6.36 22.04 -14.40
N SER A 47 -5.66 22.77 -13.55
CA SER A 47 -6.10 24.08 -13.07
C SER A 47 -5.55 25.26 -13.87
N GLY A 48 -4.67 25.04 -14.87
CA GLY A 48 -4.20 26.13 -15.75
C GLY A 48 -2.70 26.11 -16.06
N GLY A 49 -1.93 25.23 -15.41
CA GLY A 49 -0.48 25.13 -15.68
C GLY A 49 0.27 26.43 -15.44
N PRO A 50 1.05 26.91 -16.43
CA PRO A 50 1.79 28.17 -16.31
C PRO A 50 0.90 29.42 -16.12
N ASP A 51 -0.38 29.32 -16.49
CA ASP A 51 -1.33 30.43 -16.46
C ASP A 51 -2.15 30.46 -15.14
N GLY A 52 -1.52 30.14 -14.02
CA GLY A 52 -2.12 30.20 -12.70
C GLY A 52 -2.57 28.86 -12.13
N GLY A 53 -1.95 27.78 -12.56
CA GLY A 53 -2.19 26.45 -12.03
C GLY A 53 -1.89 26.29 -10.54
N LEU A 54 -2.64 25.44 -9.87
CA LEU A 54 -2.52 25.15 -8.44
C LEU A 54 -1.35 24.22 -8.18
N HIS A 55 -0.30 24.71 -7.52
CA HIS A 55 0.83 23.92 -7.09
C HIS A 55 0.60 23.40 -5.66
N MET A 56 -0.03 22.24 -5.55
CA MET A 56 -0.45 21.67 -4.28
C MET A 56 -0.42 20.14 -4.28
N THR A 57 -0.42 19.57 -3.10
CA THR A 57 -0.49 18.13 -2.82
C THR A 57 -1.35 17.90 -1.58
N ASP A 58 -1.75 16.66 -1.30
CA ASP A 58 -2.43 16.33 -0.05
C ASP A 58 -1.48 15.72 1.00
N VAL A 59 -1.97 15.60 2.24
CA VAL A 59 -1.20 15.05 3.36
C VAL A 59 -0.73 13.61 3.11
N SER A 60 -1.50 12.80 2.38
CA SER A 60 -1.15 11.40 2.12
C SER A 60 -0.02 11.28 1.09
N ASN A 61 -0.04 12.05 0.00
CA ASN A 61 1.04 12.13 -0.98
C ASN A 61 2.29 12.82 -0.43
N ALA A 62 2.14 13.93 0.31
CA ALA A 62 3.25 14.62 0.95
C ALA A 62 3.99 13.71 1.92
N SER A 63 3.29 12.84 2.66
CA SER A 63 3.89 11.87 3.57
C SER A 63 4.84 10.87 2.88
N ARG A 64 4.71 10.66 1.55
CA ARG A 64 5.58 9.75 0.77
C ARG A 64 6.88 10.39 0.29
N THR A 65 7.12 11.64 0.65
CA THR A 65 8.31 12.39 0.19
C THR A 65 9.54 12.23 1.07
N MET A 66 9.41 11.80 2.31
CA MET A 66 10.40 11.93 3.40
C MET A 66 10.68 13.38 3.82
N LEU A 67 9.88 14.35 3.36
CA LEU A 67 10.10 15.77 3.63
C LEU A 67 9.02 16.37 4.52
N MET A 68 7.88 15.67 4.71
CA MET A 68 6.78 16.12 5.55
C MET A 68 6.91 15.59 6.97
N ASN A 69 6.71 16.46 7.95
CA ASN A 69 6.50 16.06 9.34
C ASN A 69 5.04 15.58 9.49
N ILE A 70 4.86 14.30 9.83
CA ILE A 70 3.53 13.68 9.90
C ILE A 70 2.72 14.11 11.13
N GLU A 71 3.35 14.74 12.13
CA GLU A 71 2.69 15.28 13.31
C GLU A 71 2.11 16.67 13.04
N THR A 72 2.92 17.55 12.44
CA THR A 72 2.51 18.92 12.11
C THR A 72 1.81 19.06 10.76
N LEU A 73 1.90 18.05 9.91
CA LEU A 73 1.41 18.01 8.52
C LEU A 73 1.98 19.14 7.64
N ALA A 74 3.19 19.54 7.93
CA ALA A 74 3.94 20.59 7.21
C ALA A 74 5.27 20.04 6.71
N TRP A 75 5.88 20.72 5.75
CA TRP A 75 7.25 20.40 5.33
C TRP A 75 8.20 20.54 6.51
N ASP A 76 9.03 19.52 6.74
CA ASP A 76 9.91 19.43 7.91
C ASP A 76 11.22 20.19 7.65
N PRO A 77 11.51 21.29 8.39
CA PRO A 77 12.71 22.10 8.15
C PRO A 77 14.02 21.33 8.41
N GLU A 78 14.01 20.37 9.36
CA GLU A 78 15.21 19.57 9.66
C GLU A 78 15.50 18.60 8.52
N MET A 79 14.47 17.97 7.96
CA MET A 79 14.60 17.08 6.80
C MET A 79 15.04 17.83 5.55
N LEU A 80 14.47 19.01 5.30
CA LEU A 80 14.88 19.87 4.20
C LEU A 80 16.34 20.28 4.33
N SER A 81 16.75 20.72 5.52
CA SER A 81 18.15 21.08 5.80
C SER A 81 19.10 19.88 5.64
N ALA A 82 18.74 18.69 6.17
CA ALA A 82 19.57 17.48 6.06
C ALA A 82 19.75 17.02 4.61
N MET A 83 18.74 17.26 3.76
CA MET A 83 18.78 16.93 2.34
C MET A 83 19.30 18.06 1.46
N ASP A 84 19.57 19.24 2.01
CA ASP A 84 19.99 20.44 1.27
C ASP A 84 18.97 20.81 0.19
N LEU A 85 17.70 20.89 0.58
CA LEU A 85 16.56 21.19 -0.28
C LEU A 85 15.88 22.48 0.14
N SER A 86 15.49 23.27 -0.86
CA SER A 86 14.70 24.48 -0.67
C SER A 86 13.21 24.15 -0.61
N ASP A 87 12.47 24.77 0.32
CA ASP A 87 11.03 24.71 0.41
C ASP A 87 10.31 25.45 -0.74
N LYS A 88 11.02 26.36 -1.42
CA LYS A 88 10.47 27.14 -2.56
C LYS A 88 9.94 26.29 -3.72
N ILE A 89 10.46 25.07 -3.87
CA ILE A 89 10.02 24.17 -4.95
C ILE A 89 8.84 23.29 -4.56
N LEU A 90 8.49 23.26 -3.27
CA LEU A 90 7.52 22.30 -2.74
C LEU A 90 6.07 22.80 -2.87
N PRO A 91 5.12 21.89 -3.17
CA PRO A 91 3.70 22.25 -3.26
C PRO A 91 3.13 22.59 -1.88
N GLU A 92 2.03 23.37 -1.86
CA GLU A 92 1.23 23.57 -0.66
C GLU A 92 0.59 22.24 -0.23
N ILE A 93 0.72 21.88 1.06
CA ILE A 93 0.08 20.66 1.60
C ILE A 93 -1.35 21.00 2.04
N ARG A 94 -2.33 20.28 1.48
CA ARG A 94 -3.75 20.46 1.74
C ARG A 94 -4.38 19.20 2.34
N SER A 95 -5.65 19.25 2.69
CA SER A 95 -6.40 18.04 3.10
C SER A 95 -6.65 17.13 1.90
N SER A 96 -7.02 15.86 2.16
CA SER A 96 -7.31 14.89 1.09
C SER A 96 -8.69 15.10 0.45
N SER A 97 -9.58 15.83 1.13
CA SER A 97 -10.96 16.08 0.71
C SER A 97 -11.36 17.49 1.05
N GLU A 98 -11.27 18.40 0.07
CA GLU A 98 -11.74 19.79 0.10
C GLU A 98 -11.80 20.32 -1.33
N VAL A 99 -12.56 21.38 -1.58
CA VAL A 99 -12.55 22.05 -2.89
C VAL A 99 -11.29 22.91 -2.99
N TYR A 100 -10.30 22.47 -3.74
CA TYR A 100 -9.01 23.16 -3.91
C TYR A 100 -9.09 24.32 -4.92
N GLY A 101 -9.94 24.14 -5.93
CA GLY A 101 -10.14 25.04 -7.05
C GLY A 101 -10.91 24.34 -8.15
N TYR A 102 -10.70 24.80 -9.37
CA TYR A 102 -11.45 24.32 -10.53
C TYR A 102 -10.52 24.05 -11.70
N THR A 103 -10.97 23.21 -12.62
CA THR A 103 -10.31 23.03 -13.91
C THR A 103 -10.30 24.32 -14.71
N ALA A 104 -9.26 24.54 -15.51
CA ALA A 104 -9.20 25.66 -16.44
C ALA A 104 -10.34 25.54 -17.48
N PRO A 105 -11.11 26.62 -17.72
CA PRO A 105 -12.28 26.56 -18.62
C PRO A 105 -11.91 26.30 -20.09
N ASP A 106 -10.69 26.62 -20.47
CA ASP A 106 -10.09 26.36 -21.79
C ASP A 106 -9.21 25.11 -21.81
N GLY A 107 -9.18 24.36 -20.71
CA GLY A 107 -8.46 23.10 -20.56
C GLY A 107 -9.18 21.91 -21.20
N VAL A 108 -8.69 20.70 -20.88
CA VAL A 108 -9.13 19.43 -21.49
C VAL A 108 -10.64 19.12 -21.30
N PHE A 109 -11.27 19.70 -20.29
CA PHE A 109 -12.70 19.47 -20.00
C PHE A 109 -13.62 20.56 -20.59
N GLY A 110 -13.07 21.71 -21.01
CA GLY A 110 -13.85 22.81 -21.59
C GLY A 110 -14.79 23.53 -20.63
N GLU A 111 -14.71 23.23 -19.33
CA GLU A 111 -15.57 23.82 -18.28
C GLU A 111 -14.89 23.82 -16.92
N LYS A 112 -15.45 24.56 -15.97
CA LYS A 112 -15.01 24.61 -14.57
C LYS A 112 -15.59 23.45 -13.78
N ILE A 113 -14.79 22.41 -13.55
CA ILE A 113 -15.11 21.26 -12.70
C ILE A 113 -14.36 21.40 -11.37
N PRO A 114 -15.00 21.22 -10.20
CA PRO A 114 -14.31 21.25 -8.92
C PRO A 114 -13.20 20.19 -8.85
N LEU A 115 -12.00 20.59 -8.47
CA LEU A 115 -10.91 19.71 -8.10
C LEU A 115 -10.97 19.56 -6.58
N ALA A 116 -11.33 18.34 -6.07
CA ALA A 116 -11.83 18.24 -4.71
C ALA A 116 -11.42 16.99 -3.92
N GLY A 117 -10.67 16.07 -4.51
CA GLY A 117 -10.20 14.84 -3.84
C GLY A 117 -8.82 14.43 -4.35
N ILE A 118 -7.86 14.31 -3.43
CA ILE A 118 -6.50 13.84 -3.70
C ILE A 118 -6.09 12.89 -2.59
N LEU A 119 -5.60 11.70 -2.96
CA LEU A 119 -5.03 10.73 -2.03
C LEU A 119 -3.91 9.97 -2.74
N GLY A 120 -2.89 9.53 -1.98
CA GLY A 120 -1.97 8.50 -2.44
C GLY A 120 -2.73 7.20 -2.73
N ASP A 121 -2.26 6.39 -3.66
CA ASP A 121 -2.98 5.20 -4.16
C ASP A 121 -3.38 4.22 -3.05
N GLN A 122 -2.50 3.96 -2.11
CA GLN A 122 -2.76 3.04 -1.01
C GLN A 122 -3.74 3.61 0.02
N GLN A 123 -3.65 4.91 0.29
CA GLN A 123 -4.57 5.64 1.15
C GLN A 123 -5.95 5.76 0.48
N ALA A 124 -5.98 5.99 -0.83
CA ALA A 124 -7.22 5.97 -1.61
C ALA A 124 -7.89 4.60 -1.55
N ALA A 125 -7.14 3.50 -1.71
CA ALA A 125 -7.68 2.15 -1.56
C ALA A 125 -8.26 1.90 -0.15
N LEU A 126 -7.57 2.37 0.91
CA LEU A 126 -8.08 2.29 2.29
C LEU A 126 -9.41 3.04 2.44
N PHE A 127 -9.49 4.24 1.84
CA PHE A 127 -10.69 5.07 1.86
C PHE A 127 -11.83 4.46 1.05
N GLY A 128 -11.54 3.93 -0.15
CA GLY A 128 -12.50 3.24 -1.01
C GLY A 128 -13.01 1.90 -0.45
N GLN A 129 -12.18 1.24 0.37
CA GLN A 129 -12.59 0.08 1.16
C GLN A 129 -13.45 0.46 2.39
N ALA A 130 -13.78 1.75 2.56
CA ALA A 130 -14.52 2.25 3.71
C ALA A 130 -13.90 1.81 5.06
N CYS A 131 -12.57 1.82 5.16
CA CYS A 131 -11.84 1.55 6.40
C CYS A 131 -11.74 2.83 7.23
N PHE A 132 -12.86 3.27 7.83
CA PHE A 132 -12.98 4.58 8.49
C PHE A 132 -12.81 4.52 10.01
N THR A 133 -12.77 3.32 10.60
CA THR A 133 -12.62 3.14 12.05
C THR A 133 -11.32 2.42 12.40
N PRO A 134 -10.73 2.72 13.58
CA PRO A 134 -9.52 2.03 14.03
C PRO A 134 -9.68 0.51 14.02
N GLY A 135 -8.67 -0.20 13.52
CA GLY A 135 -8.66 -1.65 13.36
C GLY A 135 -9.29 -2.17 12.06
N GLU A 136 -9.87 -1.31 11.23
CA GLU A 136 -10.21 -1.71 9.86
C GLU A 136 -8.95 -1.66 8.99
N ALA A 137 -8.75 -2.73 8.21
CA ALA A 137 -7.56 -2.88 7.38
C ALA A 137 -7.93 -3.35 5.98
N LYS A 138 -7.08 -2.95 5.02
CA LYS A 138 -7.14 -3.45 3.65
C LYS A 138 -5.80 -4.04 3.22
N ASN A 139 -5.82 -4.98 2.30
CA ASN A 139 -4.64 -5.45 1.59
C ASN A 139 -4.91 -5.48 0.08
N THR A 140 -4.10 -4.76 -0.68
CA THR A 140 -4.14 -4.79 -2.14
C THR A 140 -3.15 -5.82 -2.66
N TYR A 141 -3.64 -6.87 -3.31
CA TYR A 141 -2.86 -7.98 -3.87
C TYR A 141 -2.52 -7.73 -5.34
N GLY A 142 -1.35 -7.19 -5.59
CA GLY A 142 -0.80 -6.94 -6.93
C GLY A 142 0.52 -7.67 -7.17
N THR A 143 1.47 -7.04 -7.86
CA THR A 143 2.86 -7.51 -8.02
C THR A 143 3.51 -7.80 -6.66
N GLY A 144 3.31 -6.90 -5.70
CA GLY A 144 3.49 -7.07 -4.26
C GLY A 144 2.16 -6.87 -3.55
N CYS A 145 2.18 -6.82 -2.22
CA CYS A 145 1.00 -6.46 -1.44
C CYS A 145 1.26 -5.23 -0.58
N PHE A 146 0.19 -4.46 -0.38
CA PHE A 146 0.22 -3.26 0.46
C PHE A 146 -0.90 -3.33 1.48
N LEU A 147 -0.53 -3.60 2.72
CA LEU A 147 -1.43 -3.70 3.86
C LEU A 147 -1.45 -2.38 4.62
N LEU A 148 -2.63 -1.79 4.77
CA LEU A 148 -2.84 -0.60 5.60
C LEU A 148 -3.90 -0.88 6.65
N MET A 149 -3.64 -0.44 7.89
CA MET A 149 -4.57 -0.48 9.00
C MET A 149 -4.82 0.93 9.52
N ASN A 150 -6.09 1.33 9.59
CA ASN A 150 -6.51 2.58 10.20
C ASN A 150 -6.24 2.54 11.71
N THR A 151 -5.50 3.53 12.24
CA THR A 151 -5.21 3.71 13.68
C THR A 151 -6.00 4.87 14.32
N GLY A 152 -6.92 5.48 13.55
CA GLY A 152 -7.67 6.67 13.98
C GLY A 152 -6.79 7.92 14.04
N GLU A 153 -7.10 8.80 14.96
CA GLU A 153 -6.30 10.03 15.20
C GLU A 153 -4.99 9.74 15.95
N GLN A 154 -4.77 8.51 16.36
CA GLN A 154 -3.55 8.09 17.05
C GLN A 154 -2.43 7.81 16.04
N MET A 155 -1.38 8.62 16.08
CA MET A 155 -0.13 8.37 15.37
C MET A 155 0.69 7.30 16.10
N VAL A 156 0.71 6.08 15.54
CA VAL A 156 1.45 4.95 16.11
C VAL A 156 2.84 4.89 15.48
N HIS A 157 3.89 5.10 16.29
CA HIS A 157 5.26 4.86 15.84
C HIS A 157 5.58 3.37 15.88
N SER A 158 5.87 2.79 14.72
CA SER A 158 6.19 1.36 14.64
C SER A 158 7.53 1.03 15.27
N THR A 159 7.54 -0.02 16.07
CA THR A 159 8.76 -0.69 16.59
C THR A 159 9.03 -2.01 15.87
N GLN A 160 8.11 -2.44 15.03
CA GLN A 160 8.18 -3.68 14.24
C GLN A 160 8.57 -3.43 12.77
N GLY A 161 9.04 -2.21 12.44
CA GLY A 161 9.51 -1.89 11.09
C GLY A 161 8.40 -1.54 10.09
N LEU A 162 7.20 -1.26 10.53
CA LEU A 162 6.12 -0.75 9.67
C LEU A 162 6.30 0.74 9.39
N LEU A 163 5.61 1.26 8.38
CA LEU A 163 5.54 2.69 8.12
C LEU A 163 4.36 3.29 8.88
N THR A 164 4.54 4.54 9.35
CA THR A 164 3.46 5.36 9.89
C THR A 164 3.15 6.46 8.88
N THR A 165 1.88 6.59 8.49
CA THR A 165 1.45 7.54 7.46
C THR A 165 0.12 8.19 7.83
N PRO A 166 -0.13 9.46 7.48
CA PRO A 166 -1.49 9.97 7.38
C PRO A 166 -2.26 9.14 6.35
N ALA A 167 -3.39 8.59 6.77
CA ALA A 167 -4.30 7.87 5.87
C ALA A 167 -5.11 8.86 5.02
N TYR A 168 -5.65 9.88 5.68
CA TYR A 168 -6.38 10.97 5.03
C TYR A 168 -6.64 12.13 6.02
N ARG A 169 -7.00 13.26 5.46
CA ARG A 169 -7.56 14.41 6.21
C ARG A 169 -8.77 14.95 5.45
N ILE A 170 -9.86 15.24 6.15
CA ILE A 170 -11.08 15.79 5.54
C ILE A 170 -11.23 17.25 5.99
N GLY A 171 -11.10 18.19 5.07
CA GLY A 171 -11.18 19.61 5.37
C GLY A 171 -10.31 20.02 6.56
N GLY A 172 -10.88 20.73 7.52
CA GLY A 172 -10.22 21.19 8.74
C GLY A 172 -10.19 20.18 9.90
N HIS A 173 -10.67 18.94 9.71
CA HIS A 173 -10.66 17.93 10.77
C HIS A 173 -9.26 17.42 11.09
N PRO A 174 -9.04 16.81 12.26
CA PRO A 174 -7.80 16.08 12.57
C PRO A 174 -7.49 15.01 11.51
N PRO A 175 -6.20 14.71 11.26
CA PRO A 175 -5.82 13.64 10.36
C PRO A 175 -6.18 12.27 10.95
N VAL A 176 -6.49 11.33 10.08
CA VAL A 176 -6.54 9.91 10.41
C VAL A 176 -5.22 9.29 9.98
N TYR A 177 -4.63 8.45 10.85
CA TYR A 177 -3.36 7.77 10.59
C TYR A 177 -3.58 6.30 10.23
N ALA A 178 -2.55 5.71 9.64
CA ALA A 178 -2.46 4.29 9.37
C ALA A 178 -1.06 3.75 9.62
N LEU A 179 -0.98 2.48 10.02
CA LEU A 179 0.22 1.68 9.86
C LEU A 179 0.20 1.02 8.48
N GLU A 180 1.35 0.98 7.84
CA GLU A 180 1.53 0.39 6.51
C GLU A 180 2.64 -0.66 6.54
N GLY A 181 2.37 -1.83 5.95
CA GLY A 181 3.35 -2.84 5.66
C GLY A 181 3.30 -3.25 4.20
N SER A 182 4.47 -3.42 3.58
CA SER A 182 4.60 -3.77 2.18
C SER A 182 5.25 -5.13 2.01
N ILE A 183 4.70 -5.95 1.13
CA ILE A 183 5.24 -7.23 0.66
C ILE A 183 5.76 -6.99 -0.76
N ALA A 184 7.06 -7.11 -0.98
CA ALA A 184 7.66 -6.82 -2.28
C ALA A 184 7.26 -7.83 -3.36
N ILE A 185 7.14 -9.10 -2.99
CA ILE A 185 6.99 -10.22 -3.90
C ILE A 185 5.74 -11.03 -3.53
N ALA A 186 4.68 -10.86 -4.31
CA ALA A 186 3.43 -11.62 -4.22
C ALA A 186 3.03 -12.12 -5.62
N GLY A 187 2.26 -11.36 -6.41
CA GLY A 187 1.92 -11.74 -7.78
C GLY A 187 3.14 -11.92 -8.68
N SER A 188 4.22 -11.20 -8.43
CA SER A 188 5.50 -11.40 -9.11
C SER A 188 6.14 -12.77 -8.85
N LEU A 189 5.85 -13.42 -7.72
CA LEU A 189 6.26 -14.81 -7.50
C LEU A 189 5.55 -15.75 -8.46
N ILE A 190 4.26 -15.55 -8.70
CA ILE A 190 3.48 -16.36 -9.63
C ILE A 190 3.99 -16.15 -11.07
N GLN A 191 4.30 -14.91 -11.45
CA GLN A 191 4.95 -14.62 -12.73
C GLN A 191 6.31 -15.32 -12.84
N TRP A 192 7.10 -15.29 -11.76
CA TRP A 192 8.39 -15.98 -11.73
C TRP A 192 8.26 -17.51 -11.87
N VAL A 193 7.23 -18.12 -11.24
CA VAL A 193 6.91 -19.56 -11.41
C VAL A 193 6.53 -19.86 -12.86
N ARG A 194 5.82 -18.95 -13.54
CA ARG A 194 5.50 -19.07 -14.97
C ARG A 194 6.75 -18.92 -15.83
N ASP A 195 7.47 -17.81 -15.69
CA ASP A 195 8.49 -17.38 -16.65
C ASP A 195 9.83 -18.08 -16.45
N ASN A 196 10.20 -18.40 -15.20
CA ASN A 196 11.50 -18.97 -14.86
C ASN A 196 11.45 -20.48 -14.60
N LEU A 197 10.36 -20.99 -14.01
CA LEU A 197 10.21 -22.43 -13.78
C LEU A 197 9.41 -23.15 -14.88
N GLY A 198 8.59 -22.40 -15.65
CA GLY A 198 7.76 -22.99 -16.72
C GLY A 198 6.72 -23.98 -16.20
N LEU A 199 6.25 -23.82 -14.94
CA LEU A 199 5.29 -24.75 -14.34
C LEU A 199 3.85 -24.51 -14.80
N ILE A 200 3.54 -23.32 -15.28
CA ILE A 200 2.26 -22.84 -15.79
C ILE A 200 2.50 -22.01 -17.05
N ALA A 201 1.52 -21.91 -17.95
CA ALA A 201 1.60 -21.08 -19.14
C ALA A 201 1.01 -19.67 -18.91
N ALA A 202 0.02 -19.56 -18.02
CA ALA A 202 -0.61 -18.30 -17.61
C ALA A 202 -0.71 -18.24 -16.08
N SER A 203 -0.68 -17.04 -15.51
CA SER A 203 -0.70 -16.86 -14.05
C SER A 203 -1.97 -17.39 -13.39
N GLU A 204 -3.08 -17.38 -14.11
CA GLU A 204 -4.39 -17.89 -13.68
C GLU A 204 -4.40 -19.39 -13.48
N GLU A 205 -3.48 -20.14 -14.12
CA GLU A 205 -3.39 -21.59 -14.00
C GLU A 205 -2.78 -22.04 -12.66
N ILE A 206 -2.18 -21.14 -11.90
CA ILE A 206 -1.50 -21.48 -10.64
C ILE A 206 -2.44 -22.14 -9.63
N GLU A 207 -3.69 -21.68 -9.56
CA GLU A 207 -4.69 -22.20 -8.65
C GLU A 207 -5.08 -23.64 -9.02
N SER A 208 -5.36 -23.89 -10.29
CA SER A 208 -5.70 -25.23 -10.77
C SER A 208 -4.54 -26.20 -10.58
N LEU A 209 -3.30 -25.75 -10.74
CA LEU A 209 -2.12 -26.56 -10.46
C LEU A 209 -1.97 -26.84 -8.96
N ALA A 210 -2.21 -25.85 -8.09
CA ALA A 210 -2.14 -25.99 -6.64
C ALA A 210 -3.24 -26.93 -6.11
N HIS A 211 -4.41 -26.97 -6.75
CA HIS A 211 -5.51 -27.90 -6.44
C HIS A 211 -5.23 -29.37 -6.79
N THR A 212 -4.13 -29.68 -7.48
CA THR A 212 -3.73 -31.08 -7.74
C THR A 212 -3.17 -31.79 -6.51
N VAL A 213 -3.01 -31.07 -5.41
CA VAL A 213 -2.52 -31.57 -4.11
C VAL A 213 -3.38 -31.00 -2.97
N ASP A 214 -3.46 -31.74 -1.87
CA ASP A 214 -4.31 -31.37 -0.73
C ASP A 214 -3.67 -30.28 0.16
N ASP A 215 -2.33 -30.29 0.25
CA ASP A 215 -1.54 -29.37 1.09
C ASP A 215 -0.22 -28.99 0.40
N ASN A 216 0.64 -28.26 1.10
CA ASN A 216 1.96 -27.88 0.59
C ASN A 216 3.03 -28.97 0.72
N GLY A 217 2.69 -30.16 1.19
CA GLY A 217 3.64 -31.29 1.38
C GLY A 217 4.76 -31.01 2.38
N GLY A 218 4.66 -29.94 3.18
CA GLY A 218 5.68 -29.48 4.11
C GLY A 218 6.78 -28.62 3.46
N ILE A 219 6.61 -28.17 2.20
CA ILE A 219 7.52 -27.18 1.60
C ILE A 219 7.06 -25.76 1.86
N TYR A 220 8.04 -24.87 1.92
CA TYR A 220 7.82 -23.43 2.05
C TYR A 220 8.67 -22.70 1.03
N PHE A 221 8.08 -21.73 0.35
CA PHE A 221 8.76 -20.87 -0.61
C PHE A 221 8.85 -19.45 -0.05
N VAL A 222 10.02 -19.01 0.38
CA VAL A 222 10.28 -17.65 0.83
C VAL A 222 10.79 -16.83 -0.35
N PRO A 223 10.01 -15.88 -0.90
CA PRO A 223 10.37 -15.18 -2.13
C PRO A 223 11.23 -13.92 -1.88
N ALA A 224 12.31 -14.05 -1.14
CA ALA A 224 13.22 -12.94 -0.82
C ALA A 224 14.13 -12.56 -2.00
N PHE A 225 13.57 -12.34 -3.20
CA PHE A 225 14.35 -12.08 -4.43
C PHE A 225 15.17 -10.81 -4.35
N SER A 226 14.70 -9.80 -3.63
CA SER A 226 15.37 -8.52 -3.38
C SER A 226 15.56 -8.25 -1.88
N GLY A 227 15.66 -9.30 -1.09
CA GLY A 227 15.63 -9.22 0.37
C GLY A 227 14.22 -9.36 0.94
N LEU A 228 14.12 -9.25 2.26
CA LEU A 228 12.86 -9.20 3.01
C LEU A 228 12.59 -7.77 3.45
N PHE A 229 11.34 -7.33 3.30
CA PHE A 229 10.84 -6.04 3.78
C PHE A 229 10.32 -6.16 5.22
N ALA A 230 9.39 -5.30 5.60
CA ALA A 230 8.77 -5.38 6.92
C ALA A 230 8.22 -6.80 7.21
N PRO A 231 8.36 -7.29 8.46
CA PRO A 231 9.02 -6.66 9.59
C PRO A 231 10.54 -6.90 9.66
N HIS A 232 11.12 -7.68 8.76
CA HIS A 232 12.50 -8.20 8.87
C HIS A 232 13.59 -7.22 8.45
N TRP A 233 13.37 -6.43 7.40
CA TRP A 233 14.33 -5.48 6.81
C TRP A 233 15.72 -6.08 6.55
N ARG A 234 15.73 -7.28 5.93
CA ARG A 234 16.94 -8.03 5.59
C ARG A 234 17.23 -7.93 4.09
N SER A 235 18.05 -6.98 3.70
CA SER A 235 18.50 -6.79 2.31
C SER A 235 19.42 -7.91 1.81
N ASP A 236 20.05 -8.65 2.72
CA ASP A 236 20.92 -9.79 2.47
C ASP A 236 20.16 -11.11 2.29
N ALA A 237 18.89 -11.19 2.68
CA ALA A 237 18.07 -12.37 2.45
C ALA A 237 17.93 -12.71 0.96
N ARG A 238 17.84 -14.00 0.65
CA ARG A 238 17.59 -14.48 -0.71
C ARG A 238 16.47 -15.50 -0.71
N GLY A 239 15.81 -15.65 -1.88
CA GLY A 239 14.72 -16.61 -2.06
C GLY A 239 15.18 -18.04 -1.75
N VAL A 240 14.33 -18.79 -1.04
CA VAL A 240 14.64 -20.17 -0.65
C VAL A 240 13.38 -21.04 -0.72
N ILE A 241 13.55 -22.28 -1.18
CA ILE A 241 12.55 -23.35 -1.09
C ILE A 241 13.08 -24.38 -0.10
N THR A 242 12.34 -24.68 0.96
CA THR A 242 12.74 -25.65 1.99
C THR A 242 11.76 -26.82 2.09
N GLY A 243 12.20 -27.94 2.65
CA GLY A 243 11.33 -29.10 2.88
C GLY A 243 11.16 -30.03 1.68
N LEU A 244 12.01 -29.96 0.65
CA LEU A 244 11.95 -30.83 -0.53
C LEU A 244 12.20 -32.28 -0.16
N THR A 245 11.31 -33.17 -0.61
CA THR A 245 11.40 -34.62 -0.52
C THR A 245 11.00 -35.26 -1.85
N HIS A 246 11.14 -36.59 -2.02
CA HIS A 246 10.68 -37.29 -3.22
C HIS A 246 9.15 -37.24 -3.44
N TYR A 247 8.39 -36.92 -2.42
CA TYR A 247 6.93 -36.75 -2.50
C TYR A 247 6.53 -35.46 -3.24
N ILE A 248 7.36 -34.44 -3.19
CA ILE A 248 7.06 -33.10 -3.70
C ILE A 248 6.99 -33.10 -5.23
N ASN A 249 5.91 -32.50 -5.74
CA ASN A 249 5.71 -32.31 -7.17
C ASN A 249 5.37 -30.83 -7.48
N LYS A 250 5.11 -30.51 -8.75
CA LYS A 250 4.80 -29.14 -9.20
C LYS A 250 3.59 -28.51 -8.52
N GLY A 251 2.58 -29.31 -8.14
CA GLY A 251 1.40 -28.83 -7.42
C GLY A 251 1.76 -28.30 -6.03
N HIS A 252 2.63 -28.99 -5.29
CA HIS A 252 3.11 -28.53 -3.99
C HIS A 252 3.91 -27.21 -4.11
N ILE A 253 4.72 -27.05 -5.18
CA ILE A 253 5.45 -25.81 -5.43
C ILE A 253 4.48 -24.65 -5.72
N ALA A 254 3.47 -24.90 -6.55
CA ALA A 254 2.43 -23.92 -6.85
C ALA A 254 1.66 -23.51 -5.58
N ARG A 255 1.30 -24.48 -4.74
CA ARG A 255 0.63 -24.24 -3.47
C ARG A 255 1.50 -23.40 -2.52
N ALA A 256 2.75 -23.78 -2.32
CA ALA A 256 3.69 -23.04 -1.47
C ALA A 256 3.93 -21.61 -1.98
N ALA A 257 3.90 -21.38 -3.29
CA ALA A 257 4.02 -20.05 -3.88
C ALA A 257 2.79 -19.15 -3.57
N LEU A 258 1.58 -19.70 -3.60
CA LEU A 258 0.37 -18.98 -3.18
C LEU A 258 0.39 -18.70 -1.68
N GLU A 259 0.64 -19.73 -0.87
CA GLU A 259 0.68 -19.63 0.60
C GLU A 259 1.74 -18.63 1.11
N ALA A 260 2.84 -18.44 0.37
CA ALA A 260 3.88 -17.46 0.70
C ALA A 260 3.32 -16.03 0.84
N SER A 261 2.38 -15.62 -0.01
CA SER A 261 1.74 -14.30 0.08
C SER A 261 0.89 -14.18 1.35
N ALA A 262 0.20 -15.25 1.72
CA ALA A 262 -0.63 -15.25 2.92
C ALA A 262 0.20 -15.26 4.22
N PHE A 263 1.30 -15.98 4.26
CA PHE A 263 2.22 -15.98 5.40
C PHE A 263 2.87 -14.61 5.60
N GLN A 264 3.38 -13.97 4.54
CA GLN A 264 3.94 -12.62 4.63
C GLN A 264 2.89 -11.61 5.10
N THR A 265 1.64 -11.74 4.65
CA THR A 265 0.52 -10.90 5.14
C THR A 265 0.30 -11.10 6.63
N LYS A 266 0.37 -12.34 7.13
CA LYS A 266 0.25 -12.63 8.57
C LYS A 266 1.36 -11.98 9.40
N GLU A 267 2.61 -12.02 8.94
CA GLU A 267 3.73 -11.35 9.62
C GLU A 267 3.48 -9.84 9.80
N ILE A 268 3.02 -9.16 8.74
CA ILE A 268 2.69 -7.73 8.78
C ILE A 268 1.49 -7.47 9.70
N PHE A 269 0.48 -8.33 9.62
CA PHE A 269 -0.72 -8.24 10.43
C PHE A 269 -0.40 -8.32 11.93
N GLU A 270 0.40 -9.30 12.36
CA GLU A 270 0.87 -9.44 13.73
C GLU A 270 1.72 -8.24 14.18
N ALA A 271 2.55 -7.70 13.30
CA ALA A 271 3.32 -6.49 13.57
C ALA A 271 2.41 -5.27 13.80
N MET A 272 1.33 -5.12 13.01
CA MET A 272 0.34 -4.05 13.17
C MET A 272 -0.39 -4.14 14.51
N GLU A 273 -0.86 -5.33 14.89
CA GLU A 273 -1.53 -5.55 16.17
C GLU A 273 -0.59 -5.28 17.36
N LYS A 274 0.66 -5.72 17.26
CA LYS A 274 1.67 -5.52 18.30
C LYS A 274 2.03 -4.05 18.51
N ASP A 275 2.16 -3.29 17.42
CA ASP A 275 2.52 -1.87 17.50
C ASP A 275 1.35 -0.99 17.96
N SER A 276 0.14 -1.28 17.48
CA SER A 276 -1.04 -0.46 17.75
C SER A 276 -1.79 -0.84 19.02
N GLY A 277 -1.68 -2.10 19.46
CA GLY A 277 -2.53 -2.68 20.49
C GLY A 277 -3.99 -2.88 20.04
N ILE A 278 -4.29 -2.68 18.75
CA ILE A 278 -5.63 -2.81 18.18
C ILE A 278 -5.76 -4.20 17.55
N GLN A 279 -6.77 -4.95 17.93
CA GLN A 279 -7.11 -6.22 17.28
C GLN A 279 -7.85 -5.97 15.97
N LEU A 280 -7.37 -6.59 14.91
CA LEU A 280 -8.02 -6.61 13.60
C LEU A 280 -9.20 -7.59 13.62
N LYS A 281 -10.30 -7.21 12.99
CA LYS A 281 -11.54 -8.00 12.99
C LYS A 281 -11.83 -8.67 11.66
N ALA A 282 -11.30 -8.14 10.60
CA ALA A 282 -11.44 -8.62 9.23
C ALA A 282 -10.36 -7.99 8.36
N LEU A 283 -10.02 -8.65 7.27
CA LEU A 283 -9.15 -8.10 6.23
C LEU A 283 -9.97 -7.85 4.96
N LYS A 284 -10.09 -6.58 4.55
CA LYS A 284 -10.67 -6.22 3.26
C LYS A 284 -9.62 -6.34 2.17
N VAL A 285 -9.96 -6.95 1.05
CA VAL A 285 -9.00 -7.26 -0.02
C VAL A 285 -9.44 -6.76 -1.38
N ASP A 286 -8.44 -6.37 -2.19
CA ASP A 286 -8.61 -6.01 -3.59
C ASP A 286 -7.34 -6.34 -4.40
N GLY A 287 -7.38 -6.09 -5.70
CA GLY A 287 -6.28 -6.39 -6.62
C GLY A 287 -6.43 -7.73 -7.34
N GLY A 288 -5.57 -7.95 -8.33
CA GLY A 288 -5.75 -9.05 -9.30
C GLY A 288 -5.66 -10.47 -8.72
N MET A 289 -4.90 -10.68 -7.63
CA MET A 289 -4.76 -12.02 -7.03
C MET A 289 -5.98 -12.42 -6.18
N VAL A 290 -6.91 -11.51 -5.88
CA VAL A 290 -8.14 -11.81 -5.11
C VAL A 290 -9.08 -12.77 -5.87
N ALA A 291 -8.92 -12.88 -7.19
CA ALA A 291 -9.64 -13.87 -7.99
C ALA A 291 -9.27 -15.33 -7.67
N ASN A 292 -8.20 -15.57 -6.90
CA ASN A 292 -7.73 -16.89 -6.50
C ASN A 292 -8.38 -17.30 -5.16
N ASP A 293 -9.41 -18.15 -5.24
CA ASP A 293 -10.17 -18.60 -4.07
C ASP A 293 -9.33 -19.41 -3.08
N LEU A 294 -8.39 -20.24 -3.58
CA LEU A 294 -7.48 -21.01 -2.73
C LEU A 294 -6.61 -20.10 -1.87
N LEU A 295 -6.03 -19.06 -2.47
CA LEU A 295 -5.23 -18.07 -1.74
C LEU A 295 -6.08 -17.33 -0.71
N MET A 296 -7.26 -16.87 -1.08
CA MET A 296 -8.12 -16.07 -0.18
C MET A 296 -8.66 -16.92 0.98
N GLN A 297 -9.04 -18.17 0.73
CA GLN A 297 -9.42 -19.09 1.80
C GLN A 297 -8.23 -19.36 2.73
N PHE A 298 -7.05 -19.65 2.17
CA PHE A 298 -5.85 -19.86 2.99
C PHE A 298 -5.45 -18.60 3.77
N GLN A 299 -5.64 -17.41 3.19
CA GLN A 299 -5.41 -16.14 3.89
C GLN A 299 -6.34 -16.00 5.10
N SER A 300 -7.63 -16.32 4.95
CA SER A 300 -8.58 -16.33 6.07
C SER A 300 -8.18 -17.35 7.13
N ASP A 301 -7.81 -18.56 6.71
CA ASP A 301 -7.41 -19.65 7.57
C ASP A 301 -6.16 -19.33 8.39
N ILE A 302 -5.12 -18.76 7.77
CA ILE A 302 -3.86 -18.47 8.46
C ILE A 302 -3.96 -17.24 9.38
N LEU A 303 -4.83 -16.28 9.07
CA LEU A 303 -5.10 -15.12 9.93
C LEU A 303 -6.07 -15.43 11.07
N ASP A 304 -6.94 -16.43 10.90
CA ASP A 304 -8.10 -16.71 11.76
C ASP A 304 -9.12 -15.58 11.78
N LEU A 305 -9.33 -14.95 10.61
CA LEU A 305 -10.21 -13.79 10.46
C LEU A 305 -10.94 -13.83 9.12
N PRO A 306 -12.12 -13.21 9.02
CA PRO A 306 -12.79 -13.03 7.74
C PRO A 306 -11.92 -12.24 6.77
N VAL A 307 -11.80 -12.74 5.53
CA VAL A 307 -11.25 -12.02 4.38
C VAL A 307 -12.42 -11.62 3.49
N ILE A 308 -12.54 -10.33 3.14
CA ILE A 308 -13.73 -9.78 2.51
C ILE A 308 -13.36 -9.01 1.25
N CYS A 309 -13.93 -9.41 0.11
CA CYS A 309 -13.78 -8.74 -1.17
C CYS A 309 -15.03 -7.89 -1.47
N PRO A 310 -14.88 -6.61 -1.85
CA PRO A 310 -16.02 -5.77 -2.22
C PRO A 310 -16.50 -6.06 -3.65
N LYS A 311 -17.76 -5.69 -3.96
CA LYS A 311 -18.30 -5.77 -5.33
C LYS A 311 -17.54 -4.89 -6.32
N ASN A 312 -17.11 -3.71 -5.87
CA ASN A 312 -16.29 -2.82 -6.69
C ASN A 312 -14.81 -3.03 -6.31
N GLY A 313 -14.07 -3.73 -7.17
CA GLY A 313 -12.65 -4.00 -6.99
C GLY A 313 -11.72 -2.81 -7.25
N GLU A 314 -12.23 -1.74 -7.92
CA GLU A 314 -11.48 -0.52 -8.22
C GLU A 314 -11.47 0.45 -7.03
N THR A 315 -11.08 -0.03 -5.88
CA THR A 315 -11.16 0.68 -4.60
C THR A 315 -10.32 1.94 -4.55
N THR A 316 -9.18 1.98 -5.26
CA THR A 316 -8.31 3.15 -5.36
C THR A 316 -9.03 4.33 -6.04
N VAL A 317 -9.62 4.10 -7.21
CA VAL A 317 -10.38 5.14 -7.93
C VAL A 317 -11.60 5.55 -7.14
N LEU A 318 -12.31 4.57 -6.54
CA LEU A 318 -13.46 4.82 -5.71
C LEU A 318 -13.14 5.70 -4.50
N GLY A 319 -11.97 5.48 -3.87
CA GLY A 319 -11.53 6.28 -2.73
C GLY A 319 -11.30 7.75 -3.09
N ALA A 320 -10.66 8.02 -4.22
CA ALA A 320 -10.49 9.37 -4.73
C ALA A 320 -11.84 10.03 -5.06
N ALA A 321 -12.76 9.27 -5.69
CA ALA A 321 -14.12 9.72 -5.98
C ALA A 321 -14.91 10.01 -4.70
N TYR A 322 -14.80 9.18 -3.67
CA TYR A 322 -15.42 9.38 -2.36
C TYR A 322 -14.91 10.66 -1.69
N ALA A 323 -13.60 10.89 -1.68
CA ALA A 323 -13.02 12.11 -1.12
C ALA A 323 -13.52 13.37 -1.85
N ALA A 324 -13.56 13.35 -3.19
CA ALA A 324 -14.09 14.45 -3.98
C ALA A 324 -15.59 14.67 -3.72
N GLY A 325 -16.38 13.60 -3.70
CA GLY A 325 -17.81 13.65 -3.48
C GLY A 325 -18.20 14.21 -2.10
N LEU A 326 -17.44 13.89 -1.04
CA LEU A 326 -17.62 14.49 0.28
C LEU A 326 -17.33 16.00 0.24
N ALA A 327 -16.24 16.40 -0.41
CA ALA A 327 -15.84 17.81 -0.47
C ALA A 327 -16.86 18.71 -1.21
N VAL A 328 -17.54 18.17 -2.22
CA VAL A 328 -18.57 18.90 -2.98
C VAL A 328 -19.99 18.67 -2.46
N GLY A 329 -20.16 17.90 -1.38
CA GLY A 329 -21.46 17.62 -0.76
C GLY A 329 -22.34 16.65 -1.57
N PHE A 330 -21.76 15.83 -2.44
CA PHE A 330 -22.47 14.75 -3.13
C PHE A 330 -22.86 13.62 -2.16
N TRP A 331 -22.01 13.32 -1.20
CA TRP A 331 -22.29 12.50 -0.03
C TRP A 331 -22.15 13.32 1.24
N SER A 332 -23.00 13.07 2.23
CA SER A 332 -23.09 13.88 3.45
C SER A 332 -21.97 13.57 4.45
N ASP A 333 -21.57 12.31 4.56
CA ASP A 333 -20.62 11.85 5.57
C ASP A 333 -20.04 10.44 5.26
N LEU A 334 -19.08 10.01 6.08
CA LEU A 334 -18.43 8.69 5.97
C LEU A 334 -19.40 7.51 6.19
N GLN A 335 -20.48 7.71 6.93
CA GLN A 335 -21.47 6.66 7.16
C GLN A 335 -22.31 6.41 5.90
N GLU A 336 -22.58 7.45 5.13
CA GLU A 336 -23.22 7.31 3.84
C GLU A 336 -22.32 6.54 2.87
N LEU A 337 -21.02 6.86 2.79
CA LEU A 337 -20.06 6.10 1.98
C LEU A 337 -20.01 4.63 2.38
N ARG A 338 -20.00 4.34 3.68
CA ARG A 338 -20.00 2.96 4.18
C ARG A 338 -21.21 2.15 3.72
N ARG A 339 -22.37 2.77 3.53
CA ARG A 339 -23.58 2.10 3.01
C ARG A 339 -23.49 1.71 1.54
N HIS A 340 -22.61 2.37 0.78
CA HIS A 340 -22.34 2.03 -0.62
C HIS A 340 -21.29 0.92 -0.78
N TRP A 341 -20.58 0.57 0.29
CA TRP A 341 -19.63 -0.51 0.26
C TRP A 341 -20.36 -1.84 0.45
N GLU A 342 -20.37 -2.66 -0.61
CA GLU A 342 -21.08 -3.94 -0.64
C GLU A 342 -20.10 -5.10 -0.79
N ILE A 343 -20.39 -6.20 -0.07
CA ILE A 343 -19.61 -7.43 -0.11
C ILE A 343 -19.95 -8.21 -1.38
N ALA A 344 -18.93 -8.61 -2.15
CA ALA A 344 -19.07 -9.59 -3.23
C ALA A 344 -18.83 -11.01 -2.70
N HIS A 345 -17.75 -11.20 -1.94
CA HIS A 345 -17.38 -12.49 -1.38
C HIS A 345 -16.74 -12.33 0.00
N GLN A 346 -16.93 -13.35 0.85
CA GLN A 346 -16.31 -13.45 2.16
C GLN A 346 -15.81 -14.89 2.35
N TRP A 347 -14.57 -15.02 2.80
CA TRP A 347 -13.96 -16.27 3.22
C TRP A 347 -13.81 -16.24 4.75
N ASP A 348 -14.38 -17.25 5.40
CA ASP A 348 -14.27 -17.44 6.85
C ASP A 348 -13.27 -18.56 7.15
N SER A 349 -12.53 -18.42 8.26
CA SER A 349 -11.52 -19.40 8.69
C SER A 349 -12.16 -20.77 8.96
N ARG A 350 -11.52 -21.82 8.43
CA ARG A 350 -11.91 -23.24 8.60
C ARG A 350 -10.79 -24.06 9.22
N MET A 351 -9.58 -23.51 9.31
CA MET A 351 -8.39 -24.20 9.81
C MET A 351 -8.34 -24.19 11.34
N GLY A 352 -8.06 -25.35 11.93
CA GLY A 352 -7.87 -25.44 13.38
C GLY A 352 -6.58 -24.76 13.84
N GLU A 353 -6.57 -24.33 15.11
CA GLU A 353 -5.44 -23.59 15.71
C GLU A 353 -4.11 -24.38 15.65
N GLU A 354 -4.14 -25.68 15.90
CA GLU A 354 -2.94 -26.52 15.89
C GLU A 354 -2.28 -26.58 14.50
N GLU A 355 -3.10 -26.73 13.45
CA GLU A 355 -2.62 -26.75 12.07
C GLU A 355 -2.09 -25.37 11.66
N ARG A 356 -2.80 -24.30 11.98
CA ARG A 356 -2.38 -22.92 11.73
C ARG A 356 -1.03 -22.64 12.35
N ARG A 357 -0.84 -23.00 13.60
CA ARG A 357 0.43 -22.84 14.32
C ARG A 357 1.53 -23.67 13.66
N ARG A 358 1.27 -24.94 13.35
CA ARG A 358 2.23 -25.83 12.68
C ARG A 358 2.73 -25.26 11.35
N LEU A 359 1.81 -24.76 10.52
CA LEU A 359 2.13 -24.17 9.22
C LEU A 359 2.94 -22.87 9.37
N TYR A 360 2.53 -22.00 10.28
CA TYR A 360 3.24 -20.74 10.50
C TYR A 360 4.62 -20.92 11.12
N ASP A 361 4.78 -21.86 12.06
CA ASP A 361 6.10 -22.23 12.60
C ASP A 361 7.04 -22.78 11.51
N GLY A 362 6.49 -23.54 10.56
CA GLY A 362 7.22 -24.04 9.39
C GLY A 362 7.67 -22.89 8.48
N TRP A 363 6.78 -21.93 8.22
CA TRP A 363 7.10 -20.72 7.48
C TRP A 363 8.21 -19.91 8.14
N MET A 364 8.11 -19.61 9.45
CA MET A 364 9.13 -18.86 10.17
C MET A 364 10.51 -19.53 10.13
N LYS A 365 10.55 -20.89 10.23
CA LYS A 365 11.81 -21.62 10.05
C LYS A 365 12.40 -21.47 8.64
N ALA A 366 11.55 -21.39 7.61
CA ALA A 366 11.99 -21.14 6.24
C ALA A 366 12.52 -19.71 6.06
N VAL A 367 11.83 -18.72 6.64
CA VAL A 367 12.26 -17.32 6.65
C VAL A 367 13.66 -17.19 7.25
N TYR A 368 13.92 -17.79 8.41
CA TYR A 368 15.26 -17.77 9.03
C TYR A 368 16.36 -18.35 8.11
N LYS A 369 16.05 -19.38 7.33
CA LYS A 369 17.02 -19.96 6.38
C LYS A 369 17.33 -19.07 5.18
N SER A 370 16.52 -18.05 4.90
CA SER A 370 16.75 -17.15 3.78
C SER A 370 17.89 -16.14 4.02
N TYR A 371 18.34 -15.98 5.28
CA TYR A 371 19.42 -15.07 5.70
C TYR A 371 20.33 -15.65 6.80
N ALA A 372 20.26 -16.97 7.06
CA ALA A 372 21.13 -17.66 8.04
C ALA A 372 22.52 -17.95 7.49
#